data_0b284bdc99c27b3b1159e645e05b42a2
#
_entry.id   0b284bdc99c27b3b1159e645e05b42a2
#
_cell.length_a   1.000
_cell.length_b   1.000
_cell.length_c   1.000
_cell.angle_alpha   90.00
_cell.angle_beta   90.00
_cell.angle_gamma   90.00
#
_symmetry.space_group_name_H-M   'P 1'
#
loop_
_entity.id
_entity.type
_entity.pdbx_description
1 polymer ?
#
loop_
_entity_poly.entity_id
_entity_poly.type
_entity_poly.pdbx_seq_one_letter_code
_entity_poly.pdbx_strand_id
1 'polypeptide(L)'
;NIFSREEQAPARMKGETTMKPNKPNAQEKRSTLKTLHTLWVPMAVGAVLLVMLAIVANLVWKDYSTALMESQTRQMELVVQSLADSIEFSLEEYLDRLDSAVAKVEANPDDKPTLAPSDTLRDIWLEDNDGNIVYSCYGITALSDVLITRSEGVSYWQYHRGDTHYLVLKKAAGEQSVCLVVDSTTLYKQLVSDIRVGTNGYVMIKNANDMVVMHPESAQWGI
;
A
#
# COMPACT_ATOMS: atom_id res chain seq x y z
N ASN A 1 26.96 -20.06 -38.34
CA ASN A 1 27.56 -19.30 -39.44
C ASN A 1 28.79 -18.60 -38.92
N ILE A 2 29.83 -19.20 -39.16
CA ILE A 2 31.24 -19.02 -39.38
C ILE A 2 31.47 -17.80 -40.28
N PHE A 3 32.27 -16.83 -39.81
CA PHE A 3 33.10 -16.04 -40.70
C PHE A 3 34.44 -15.75 -40.01
N SER A 4 35.40 -16.54 -40.46
CA SER A 4 36.82 -16.28 -40.35
C SER A 4 37.17 -15.05 -41.18
N ARG A 5 38.03 -14.17 -40.70
CA ARG A 5 38.74 -13.22 -41.54
C ARG A 5 40.20 -13.12 -41.15
N GLU A 6 40.94 -13.44 -42.16
CA GLU A 6 42.37 -13.57 -42.30
C GLU A 6 43.17 -12.37 -41.78
N GLU A 7 44.28 -12.77 -41.26
CA GLU A 7 45.51 -12.08 -40.93
C GLU A 7 46.19 -11.53 -42.21
N GLN A 8 46.41 -10.24 -42.27
CA GLN A 8 47.37 -9.66 -43.18
C GLN A 8 48.30 -8.71 -42.41
N ALA A 9 49.54 -9.16 -42.31
CA ALA A 9 50.67 -8.36 -41.89
C ALA A 9 51.16 -7.41 -43.02
N PRO A 10 51.54 -6.20 -42.73
CA PRO A 10 52.41 -5.45 -43.63
C PRO A 10 53.77 -5.16 -43.03
N ALA A 11 54.72 -5.58 -43.81
CA ALA A 11 56.02 -5.03 -44.14
C ALA A 11 56.70 -4.07 -43.16
N ARG A 12 57.81 -4.54 -42.75
CA ARG A 12 58.92 -3.91 -42.05
C ARG A 12 59.60 -2.85 -42.94
N MET A 13 59.41 -1.54 -42.64
CA MET A 13 60.32 -0.49 -43.17
C MET A 13 61.29 -0.05 -42.06
N LYS A 14 62.57 -0.37 -42.27
CA LYS A 14 63.71 0.21 -41.57
C LYS A 14 63.86 1.64 -42.02
N GLY A 15 63.81 2.60 -41.11
CA GLY A 15 64.20 3.96 -41.27
C GLY A 15 64.65 4.50 -39.93
N GLU A 16 65.92 4.19 -39.61
CA GLU A 16 66.59 4.67 -38.41
C GLU A 16 67.03 6.11 -38.66
N THR A 17 66.28 7.09 -38.19
CA THR A 17 66.70 8.47 -38.08
C THR A 17 66.79 8.85 -36.62
N THR A 18 67.97 8.79 -36.08
CA THR A 18 68.34 9.24 -34.75
C THR A 18 68.17 10.76 -34.67
N MET A 19 66.99 11.22 -34.26
CA MET A 19 66.80 12.61 -33.82
C MET A 19 67.36 12.75 -32.40
N LYS A 20 68.44 13.50 -32.26
CA LYS A 20 68.95 13.97 -30.97
C LYS A 20 67.83 14.69 -30.24
N PRO A 21 67.57 14.43 -28.94
CA PRO A 21 66.58 15.18 -28.18
C PRO A 21 67.08 16.61 -27.98
N ASN A 22 66.35 17.55 -28.58
CA ASN A 22 66.62 18.97 -28.43
C ASN A 22 66.28 19.35 -26.96
N LYS A 23 67.32 19.68 -26.15
CA LYS A 23 67.15 20.12 -24.78
C LYS A 23 66.35 21.43 -24.78
N PRO A 24 65.18 21.48 -24.15
CA PRO A 24 64.37 22.69 -24.12
C PRO A 24 65.13 23.84 -23.43
N ASN A 25 65.15 24.95 -24.11
CA ASN A 25 65.88 26.16 -23.70
C ASN A 25 65.37 26.65 -22.32
N ALA A 26 66.23 27.02 -21.40
CA ALA A 26 65.85 27.44 -20.04
C ALA A 26 64.86 28.63 -20.01
N GLN A 27 64.77 29.37 -21.08
CA GLN A 27 63.84 30.46 -21.28
C GLN A 27 62.39 29.97 -21.55
N GLU A 28 62.26 28.90 -22.27
CA GLU A 28 60.95 28.24 -22.58
C GLU A 28 60.33 27.59 -21.37
N LYS A 29 61.14 26.98 -20.46
CA LYS A 29 60.70 26.45 -19.19
C LYS A 29 60.17 27.52 -18.20
N ARG A 30 60.73 28.74 -18.23
CA ARG A 30 60.29 29.84 -17.38
C ARG A 30 58.99 30.48 -17.88
N SER A 31 58.72 30.47 -19.19
CA SER A 31 57.43 30.98 -19.73
C SER A 31 56.28 30.01 -19.47
N THR A 32 56.53 28.70 -19.61
CA THR A 32 55.47 27.66 -19.30
C THR A 32 55.13 27.58 -17.82
N LEU A 33 56.13 27.81 -16.92
CA LEU A 33 55.81 27.85 -15.49
C LEU A 33 54.99 29.06 -15.08
N LYS A 34 55.22 30.23 -15.71
CA LYS A 34 54.43 31.45 -15.42
C LYS A 34 52.98 31.29 -15.95
N THR A 35 52.80 30.71 -17.14
CA THR A 35 51.46 30.46 -17.70
C THR A 35 50.71 29.43 -16.89
N LEU A 36 51.37 28.39 -16.38
CA LEU A 36 50.77 27.36 -15.52
C LEU A 36 50.28 27.96 -14.19
N HIS A 37 51.08 28.86 -13.59
CA HIS A 37 50.72 29.56 -12.35
C HIS A 37 49.53 30.52 -12.53
N THR A 38 49.41 31.14 -13.69
CA THR A 38 48.34 32.11 -14.03
C THR A 38 46.99 31.37 -14.26
N LEU A 39 47.02 30.14 -14.77
CA LEU A 39 45.82 29.29 -14.98
C LEU A 39 45.40 28.56 -13.74
N TRP A 40 46.29 28.30 -12.79
CA TRP A 40 45.98 27.49 -11.59
C TRP A 40 45.05 28.21 -10.61
N VAL A 41 45.18 29.53 -10.48
CA VAL A 41 44.35 30.35 -9.59
C VAL A 41 42.88 30.34 -10.01
N PRO A 42 42.51 30.63 -11.26
CA PRO A 42 41.08 30.56 -11.67
C PRO A 42 40.52 29.15 -11.63
N MET A 43 41.33 28.10 -11.90
CA MET A 43 40.89 26.71 -11.73
C MET A 43 40.64 26.37 -10.28
N ALA A 44 41.47 26.78 -9.34
CA ALA A 44 41.25 26.56 -7.92
C ALA A 44 40.00 27.29 -7.42
N VAL A 45 39.78 28.54 -7.82
CA VAL A 45 38.58 29.31 -7.51
C VAL A 45 37.34 28.62 -8.08
N GLY A 46 37.39 28.17 -9.33
CA GLY A 46 36.31 27.42 -9.96
C GLY A 46 35.96 26.11 -9.24
N ALA A 47 36.99 25.37 -8.82
CA ALA A 47 36.79 24.14 -8.04
C ALA A 47 36.14 24.43 -6.68
N VAL A 48 36.53 25.47 -5.97
CA VAL A 48 35.93 25.88 -4.69
C VAL A 48 34.47 26.27 -4.89
N LEU A 49 34.16 27.05 -5.95
CA LEU A 49 32.77 27.42 -6.25
C LEU A 49 31.89 26.22 -6.59
N LEU A 50 32.41 25.24 -7.33
CA LEU A 50 31.70 24.00 -7.64
C LEU A 50 31.42 23.18 -6.36
N VAL A 51 32.38 23.07 -5.46
CA VAL A 51 32.19 22.39 -4.17
C VAL A 51 31.15 23.11 -3.33
N MET A 52 31.19 24.43 -3.24
CA MET A 52 30.18 25.21 -2.51
C MET A 52 28.79 25.03 -3.12
N LEU A 53 28.68 25.06 -4.45
CA LEU A 53 27.42 24.82 -5.15
C LEU A 53 26.87 23.40 -4.88
N ALA A 54 27.74 22.39 -4.88
CA ALA A 54 27.35 21.02 -4.58
C ALA A 54 26.87 20.86 -3.11
N ILE A 55 27.51 21.55 -2.16
CA ILE A 55 27.07 21.55 -0.77
C ILE A 55 25.69 22.21 -0.63
N VAL A 56 25.50 23.39 -1.23
CA VAL A 56 24.20 24.08 -1.19
C VAL A 56 23.11 23.25 -1.87
N ALA A 57 23.40 22.67 -3.04
CA ALA A 57 22.46 21.79 -3.74
C ALA A 57 22.07 20.57 -2.88
N ASN A 58 23.03 19.96 -2.18
CA ASN A 58 22.77 18.82 -1.30
C ASN A 58 21.91 19.22 -0.09
N LEU A 59 22.16 20.37 0.52
CA LEU A 59 21.34 20.88 1.64
C LEU A 59 19.91 21.17 1.19
N VAL A 60 19.75 21.87 0.07
CA VAL A 60 18.42 22.17 -0.50
C VAL A 60 17.68 20.89 -0.87
N TRP A 61 18.37 19.92 -1.47
CA TRP A 61 17.78 18.63 -1.80
C TRP A 61 17.32 17.88 -0.56
N LYS A 62 18.12 17.86 0.49
CA LYS A 62 17.78 17.21 1.76
C LYS A 62 16.54 17.85 2.41
N ASP A 63 16.50 19.18 2.50
CA ASP A 63 15.37 19.91 3.07
C ASP A 63 14.10 19.70 2.23
N TYR A 64 14.22 19.76 0.91
CA TYR A 64 13.10 19.53 -0.01
C TYR A 64 12.56 18.10 0.07
N SER A 65 13.43 17.10 0.10
CA SER A 65 13.02 15.70 0.21
C SER A 65 12.36 15.40 1.54
N THR A 66 12.83 16.00 2.64
CA THR A 66 12.23 15.87 3.96
C THR A 66 10.84 16.50 4.00
N ALA A 67 10.70 17.73 3.51
CA ALA A 67 9.43 18.44 3.46
C ALA A 67 8.40 17.72 2.55
N LEU A 68 8.86 17.14 1.44
CA LEU A 68 8.01 16.35 0.53
C LEU A 68 7.52 15.07 1.21
N MET A 69 8.42 14.35 1.88
CA MET A 69 8.05 13.15 2.65
C MET A 69 7.06 13.46 3.76
N GLU A 70 7.29 14.52 4.53
CA GLU A 70 6.40 14.94 5.59
C GLU A 70 5.01 15.32 5.06
N SER A 71 4.97 16.06 3.95
CA SER A 71 3.72 16.41 3.27
C SER A 71 2.95 15.17 2.79
N GLN A 72 3.63 14.20 2.17
CA GLN A 72 3.03 12.96 1.72
C GLN A 72 2.52 12.12 2.89
N THR A 73 3.31 11.99 3.96
CA THR A 73 2.89 11.25 5.16
C THR A 73 1.63 11.86 5.76
N ARG A 74 1.59 13.20 5.88
CA ARG A 74 0.42 13.90 6.42
C ARG A 74 -0.83 13.74 5.54
N GLN A 75 -0.67 13.77 4.21
CA GLN A 75 -1.78 13.51 3.30
C GLN A 75 -2.31 12.09 3.44
N MET A 76 -1.41 11.10 3.57
CA MET A 76 -1.79 9.71 3.78
C MET A 76 -2.51 9.52 5.13
N GLU A 77 -2.04 10.17 6.18
CA GLU A 77 -2.66 10.13 7.50
C GLU A 77 -4.11 10.64 7.45
N LEU A 78 -4.36 11.75 6.75
CA LEU A 78 -5.71 12.28 6.53
C LEU A 78 -6.60 11.32 5.73
N VAL A 79 -6.07 10.67 4.72
CA VAL A 79 -6.81 9.68 3.92
C VAL A 79 -7.17 8.46 4.77
N VAL A 80 -6.21 7.95 5.56
CA VAL A 80 -6.45 6.81 6.46
C VAL A 80 -7.47 7.16 7.53
N GLN A 81 -7.40 8.37 8.11
CA GLN A 81 -8.39 8.83 9.09
C GLN A 81 -9.78 8.92 8.47
N SER A 82 -9.93 9.56 7.31
CA SER A 82 -11.22 9.66 6.61
C SER A 82 -11.80 8.30 6.25
N LEU A 83 -10.94 7.34 5.92
CA LEU A 83 -11.36 5.97 5.65
C LEU A 83 -11.84 5.27 6.94
N ALA A 84 -11.09 5.42 8.04
CA ALA A 84 -11.48 4.88 9.33
C ALA A 84 -12.86 5.41 9.76
N ASP A 85 -13.08 6.73 9.65
CA ASP A 85 -14.37 7.37 9.96
C ASP A 85 -15.51 6.81 9.07
N SER A 86 -15.23 6.55 7.78
CA SER A 86 -16.22 5.99 6.85
C SER A 86 -16.58 4.54 7.17
N ILE A 87 -15.61 3.75 7.61
CA ILE A 87 -15.82 2.35 8.04
C ILE A 87 -16.61 2.33 9.34
N GLU A 88 -16.24 3.18 10.32
CA GLU A 88 -16.93 3.31 11.60
C GLU A 88 -18.40 3.68 11.37
N PHE A 89 -18.67 4.68 10.55
CA PHE A 89 -20.04 5.08 10.18
C PHE A 89 -20.83 3.91 9.54
N SER A 90 -20.21 3.15 8.64
CA SER A 90 -20.86 1.99 8.02
C SER A 90 -21.15 0.90 9.03
N LEU A 91 -20.22 0.65 9.97
CA LEU A 91 -20.43 -0.34 11.03
C LEU A 91 -21.53 0.08 12.00
N GLU A 92 -21.60 1.36 12.38
CA GLU A 92 -22.68 1.89 13.21
C GLU A 92 -24.04 1.68 12.54
N GLU A 93 -24.18 1.96 11.25
CA GLU A 93 -25.41 1.70 10.50
C GLU A 93 -25.81 0.21 10.54
N TYR A 94 -24.83 -0.70 10.41
CA TYR A 94 -25.10 -2.14 10.48
C TYR A 94 -25.49 -2.58 11.89
N LEU A 95 -24.87 -2.01 12.92
CA LEU A 95 -25.20 -2.29 14.33
C LEU A 95 -26.60 -1.81 14.66
N ASP A 96 -27.00 -0.61 14.23
CA ASP A 96 -28.36 -0.08 14.42
C ASP A 96 -29.42 -0.98 13.77
N ARG A 97 -29.13 -1.50 12.58
CA ARG A 97 -30.01 -2.45 11.88
C ARG A 97 -30.10 -3.77 12.61
N LEU A 98 -28.97 -4.29 13.12
CA LEU A 98 -28.91 -5.51 13.92
C LEU A 98 -29.72 -5.34 15.21
N ASP A 99 -29.54 -4.23 15.92
CA ASP A 99 -30.23 -3.94 17.18
C ASP A 99 -31.74 -3.80 16.96
N SER A 100 -32.15 -3.16 15.88
CA SER A 100 -33.58 -3.10 15.50
C SER A 100 -34.16 -4.49 15.23
N ALA A 101 -33.39 -5.38 14.59
CA ALA A 101 -33.82 -6.75 14.33
C ALA A 101 -33.88 -7.58 15.62
N VAL A 102 -32.88 -7.46 16.49
CA VAL A 102 -32.86 -8.09 17.83
C VAL A 102 -34.08 -7.70 18.65
N ALA A 103 -34.36 -6.39 18.75
CA ALA A 103 -35.52 -5.89 19.51
C ALA A 103 -36.84 -6.44 18.99
N LYS A 104 -37.02 -6.66 17.69
CA LYS A 104 -38.22 -7.27 17.11
C LYS A 104 -38.34 -8.75 17.49
N VAL A 105 -37.26 -9.52 17.40
CA VAL A 105 -37.24 -10.94 17.76
C VAL A 105 -37.46 -11.13 19.25
N GLU A 106 -36.88 -10.28 20.13
CA GLU A 106 -37.12 -10.31 21.56
C GLU A 106 -38.56 -9.98 21.93
N ALA A 107 -39.20 -9.03 21.21
CA ALA A 107 -40.59 -8.70 21.43
C ALA A 107 -41.55 -9.80 20.96
N ASN A 108 -41.20 -10.52 19.91
CA ASN A 108 -41.97 -11.65 19.37
C ASN A 108 -41.00 -12.68 18.73
N PRO A 109 -40.69 -13.80 19.40
CA PRO A 109 -39.75 -14.81 18.90
C PRO A 109 -40.17 -15.47 17.57
N ASP A 110 -41.45 -15.41 17.21
CA ASP A 110 -41.97 -15.91 15.93
C ASP A 110 -41.80 -14.89 14.78
N ASP A 111 -41.43 -13.67 15.09
CA ASP A 111 -41.24 -12.62 14.10
C ASP A 111 -39.94 -12.84 13.33
N LYS A 112 -40.05 -12.83 12.01
CA LYS A 112 -38.92 -13.09 11.12
C LYS A 112 -38.31 -11.75 10.69
N PRO A 113 -37.02 -11.51 11.01
CA PRO A 113 -36.39 -10.30 10.59
C PRO A 113 -36.35 -10.20 9.07
N THR A 114 -36.62 -9.01 8.56
CA THR A 114 -36.59 -8.72 7.13
C THR A 114 -35.45 -7.72 6.83
N LEU A 115 -34.81 -7.88 5.68
CA LEU A 115 -33.75 -7.02 5.23
C LEU A 115 -34.18 -6.33 3.93
N ALA A 116 -34.08 -5.01 3.87
CA ALA A 116 -34.19 -4.31 2.60
C ALA A 116 -32.94 -4.60 1.75
N PRO A 117 -33.11 -4.89 0.44
CA PRO A 117 -31.97 -5.09 -0.44
C PRO A 117 -30.98 -3.93 -0.40
N SER A 118 -29.70 -4.26 -0.29
CA SER A 118 -28.59 -3.31 -0.32
C SER A 118 -27.42 -3.93 -1.05
N ASP A 119 -26.53 -3.12 -1.60
CA ASP A 119 -25.36 -3.60 -2.30
C ASP A 119 -24.40 -4.34 -1.36
N THR A 120 -24.35 -3.93 -0.09
CA THR A 120 -23.45 -4.49 0.93
C THR A 120 -24.12 -5.46 1.88
N LEU A 121 -25.42 -5.32 2.14
CA LEU A 121 -26.16 -6.23 3.03
C LEU A 121 -26.72 -7.39 2.24
N ARG A 122 -26.29 -8.62 2.56
CA ARG A 122 -26.61 -9.81 1.78
C ARG A 122 -27.68 -10.69 2.39
N ASP A 123 -27.71 -10.78 3.73
CA ASP A 123 -28.72 -11.61 4.41
C ASP A 123 -28.87 -11.15 5.85
N ILE A 124 -29.98 -11.58 6.45
CA ILE A 124 -30.22 -11.60 7.86
C ILE A 124 -30.81 -12.96 8.22
N TRP A 125 -30.22 -13.64 9.21
CA TRP A 125 -30.71 -14.93 9.63
C TRP A 125 -30.87 -15.05 11.15
N LEU A 126 -31.62 -16.06 11.57
CA LEU A 126 -31.74 -16.47 12.96
C LEU A 126 -31.00 -17.79 13.15
N GLU A 127 -30.25 -17.89 14.23
CA GLU A 127 -29.63 -19.12 14.71
C GLU A 127 -30.24 -19.55 16.04
N ASP A 128 -30.40 -20.86 16.23
CA ASP A 128 -30.71 -21.42 17.51
C ASP A 128 -29.49 -21.47 18.46
N ASN A 129 -29.65 -21.96 19.67
CA ASN A 129 -28.57 -22.09 20.66
C ASN A 129 -27.47 -23.10 20.23
N ASP A 130 -27.78 -24.00 19.31
CA ASP A 130 -26.84 -24.97 18.76
C ASP A 130 -26.07 -24.41 17.54
N GLY A 131 -26.39 -23.19 17.11
CA GLY A 131 -25.76 -22.51 15.97
C GLY A 131 -26.34 -22.94 14.61
N ASN A 132 -27.52 -23.61 14.60
CA ASN A 132 -28.19 -23.94 13.36
C ASN A 132 -29.01 -22.78 12.86
N ILE A 133 -28.95 -22.49 11.57
CA ILE A 133 -29.77 -21.45 10.92
C ILE A 133 -31.20 -21.96 10.85
N VAL A 134 -32.10 -21.36 11.65
CA VAL A 134 -33.54 -21.69 11.69
C VAL A 134 -34.36 -20.83 10.71
N TYR A 135 -33.83 -19.68 10.33
CA TYR A 135 -34.43 -18.80 9.33
C TYR A 135 -33.34 -18.00 8.59
N SER A 136 -33.51 -17.78 7.32
CA SER A 136 -32.66 -16.89 6.50
C SER A 136 -33.56 -16.12 5.52
N CYS A 137 -33.33 -14.83 5.38
CA CYS A 137 -34.11 -13.98 4.49
C CYS A 137 -33.84 -14.27 3.00
N TYR A 138 -32.57 -14.54 2.66
CA TYR A 138 -32.13 -14.77 1.27
C TYR A 138 -31.46 -16.14 1.04
N GLY A 139 -31.36 -17.00 2.06
CA GLY A 139 -30.91 -18.39 1.93
C GLY A 139 -29.39 -18.56 1.86
N ILE A 140 -28.63 -17.67 2.47
CA ILE A 140 -27.19 -17.90 2.67
C ILE A 140 -27.04 -18.99 3.74
N THR A 141 -26.51 -20.14 3.34
CA THR A 141 -26.32 -21.28 4.22
C THR A 141 -24.83 -21.52 4.56
N ALA A 142 -24.61 -22.24 5.65
CA ALA A 142 -23.38 -22.58 6.36
C ALA A 142 -22.06 -22.41 5.59
N LEU A 143 -21.18 -21.67 6.18
CA LEU A 143 -19.82 -21.37 5.69
C LEU A 143 -18.84 -21.71 6.81
N SER A 144 -17.60 -22.05 6.47
CA SER A 144 -16.54 -22.11 7.47
C SER A 144 -16.27 -20.72 8.02
N ASP A 145 -16.25 -20.58 9.34
CA ASP A 145 -16.22 -19.30 10.03
C ASP A 145 -14.93 -19.10 10.83
N VAL A 146 -14.53 -17.84 10.93
CA VAL A 146 -13.45 -17.40 11.82
C VAL A 146 -13.96 -16.24 12.65
N LEU A 147 -14.00 -16.40 13.97
CA LEU A 147 -14.33 -15.30 14.89
C LEU A 147 -13.19 -14.29 14.87
N ILE A 148 -13.48 -13.06 14.45
CA ILE A 148 -12.49 -11.99 14.40
C ILE A 148 -12.45 -11.12 15.65
N THR A 149 -13.60 -10.85 16.27
CA THR A 149 -13.65 -10.07 17.52
C THR A 149 -15.01 -10.17 18.21
N ARG A 150 -15.08 -9.69 19.46
CA ARG A 150 -16.31 -9.47 20.20
C ARG A 150 -16.26 -8.09 20.83
N SER A 151 -17.34 -7.35 20.78
CA SER A 151 -17.49 -6.04 21.39
C SER A 151 -18.95 -5.78 21.73
N GLU A 152 -19.23 -5.26 22.93
CA GLU A 152 -20.57 -4.84 23.38
C GLU A 152 -21.70 -5.86 23.13
N GLY A 153 -21.41 -7.14 23.35
CA GLY A 153 -22.39 -8.21 23.14
C GLY A 153 -22.57 -8.64 21.68
N VAL A 154 -21.87 -8.04 20.75
CA VAL A 154 -21.82 -8.44 19.34
C VAL A 154 -20.58 -9.27 19.06
N SER A 155 -20.76 -10.37 18.33
CA SER A 155 -19.66 -11.20 17.81
C SER A 155 -19.52 -10.92 16.31
N TYR A 156 -18.29 -10.75 15.86
CA TYR A 156 -17.96 -10.48 14.47
C TYR A 156 -17.25 -11.71 13.89
N TRP A 157 -17.86 -12.30 12.87
CA TRP A 157 -17.36 -13.50 12.20
C TRP A 157 -17.02 -13.21 10.76
N GLN A 158 -15.95 -13.79 10.28
CA GLN A 158 -15.57 -13.72 8.88
C GLN A 158 -15.89 -15.05 8.19
N TYR A 159 -16.60 -14.98 7.07
CA TYR A 159 -16.94 -16.10 6.22
C TYR A 159 -16.45 -15.85 4.81
N HIS A 160 -16.25 -16.92 4.05
CA HIS A 160 -15.96 -16.80 2.63
C HIS A 160 -16.75 -17.82 1.82
N ARG A 161 -17.11 -17.45 0.60
CA ARG A 161 -17.71 -18.35 -0.39
C ARG A 161 -17.12 -18.03 -1.75
N GLY A 162 -16.24 -18.89 -2.26
CA GLY A 162 -15.40 -18.56 -3.43
C GLY A 162 -14.52 -17.35 -3.11
N ASP A 163 -14.55 -16.36 -3.99
CA ASP A 163 -13.77 -15.12 -3.84
C ASP A 163 -14.51 -14.01 -3.08
N THR A 164 -15.72 -14.30 -2.58
CA THR A 164 -16.51 -13.31 -1.83
C THR A 164 -16.35 -13.56 -0.34
N HIS A 165 -15.96 -12.52 0.37
CA HIS A 165 -15.83 -12.51 1.83
C HIS A 165 -17.02 -11.79 2.44
N TYR A 166 -17.51 -12.33 3.55
CA TYR A 166 -18.62 -11.80 4.31
C TYR A 166 -18.17 -11.53 5.73
N LEU A 167 -18.62 -10.40 6.26
CA LEU A 167 -18.57 -10.10 7.67
C LEU A 167 -19.97 -10.39 8.24
N VAL A 168 -20.03 -11.22 9.29
CA VAL A 168 -21.27 -11.50 9.97
C VAL A 168 -21.23 -10.92 11.36
N LEU A 169 -22.20 -10.09 11.66
CA LEU A 169 -22.42 -9.50 12.98
C LEU A 169 -23.50 -10.33 13.67
N LYS A 170 -23.19 -10.94 14.81
CA LYS A 170 -24.07 -11.81 15.58
C LYS A 170 -24.34 -11.23 16.95
N LYS A 171 -25.62 -11.10 17.31
CA LYS A 171 -26.08 -10.65 18.62
C LYS A 171 -27.18 -11.56 19.14
N ALA A 172 -27.14 -11.87 20.44
CA ALA A 172 -28.15 -12.70 21.09
C ALA A 172 -29.52 -11.96 21.16
N ALA A 173 -30.59 -12.72 20.98
CA ALA A 173 -31.99 -12.29 21.06
C ALA A 173 -32.80 -13.38 21.79
N GLY A 174 -32.78 -13.40 23.12
CA GLY A 174 -33.38 -14.44 23.93
C GLY A 174 -32.73 -15.81 23.74
N GLU A 175 -33.52 -16.81 23.31
CA GLU A 175 -33.03 -18.18 22.99
C GLU A 175 -32.46 -18.32 21.58
N GLN A 176 -32.41 -17.25 20.82
CA GLN A 176 -31.88 -17.22 19.45
C GLN A 176 -30.78 -16.18 19.32
N SER A 177 -30.14 -16.17 18.17
CA SER A 177 -29.22 -15.09 17.78
C SER A 177 -29.63 -14.54 16.44
N VAL A 178 -29.59 -13.23 16.32
CA VAL A 178 -29.75 -12.54 15.03
C VAL A 178 -28.39 -12.34 14.42
N CYS A 179 -28.25 -12.70 13.15
CA CYS A 179 -27.02 -12.54 12.39
C CYS A 179 -27.28 -11.68 11.15
N LEU A 180 -26.52 -10.59 11.01
CA LEU A 180 -26.53 -9.71 9.86
C LEU A 180 -25.30 -9.97 8.99
N VAL A 181 -25.50 -10.23 7.70
CA VAL A 181 -24.46 -10.61 6.74
C VAL A 181 -24.11 -9.44 5.85
N VAL A 182 -22.86 -9.00 5.93
CA VAL A 182 -22.31 -7.91 5.12
C VAL A 182 -21.35 -8.49 4.10
N ASP A 183 -21.49 -8.13 2.83
CA ASP A 183 -20.52 -8.41 1.77
C ASP A 183 -19.31 -7.48 1.93
N SER A 184 -18.30 -7.94 2.65
CA SER A 184 -17.09 -7.16 2.90
C SER A 184 -16.24 -6.97 1.65
N THR A 185 -16.36 -7.86 0.64
CA THR A 185 -15.71 -7.66 -0.66
C THR A 185 -16.29 -6.46 -1.41
N THR A 186 -17.62 -6.34 -1.41
CA THR A 186 -18.29 -5.18 -2.01
C THR A 186 -18.02 -3.91 -1.20
N LEU A 187 -18.09 -3.99 0.13
CA LEU A 187 -17.76 -2.88 1.01
C LEU A 187 -16.32 -2.37 0.79
N TYR A 188 -15.35 -3.28 0.70
CA TYR A 188 -13.98 -2.93 0.37
C TYR A 188 -13.87 -2.18 -0.97
N LYS A 189 -14.56 -2.68 -1.99
CA LYS A 189 -14.56 -2.03 -3.32
C LYS A 189 -15.14 -0.62 -3.27
N GLN A 190 -16.19 -0.41 -2.50
CA GLN A 190 -16.84 0.90 -2.38
C GLN A 190 -16.00 1.92 -1.59
N LEU A 191 -15.36 1.49 -0.50
CA LEU A 191 -14.67 2.39 0.42
C LEU A 191 -13.18 2.55 0.13
N VAL A 192 -12.53 1.51 -0.39
CA VAL A 192 -11.06 1.39 -0.34
C VAL A 192 -10.41 1.20 -1.70
N SER A 193 -11.09 0.56 -2.66
CA SER A 193 -10.44 0.11 -3.91
C SER A 193 -9.80 1.23 -4.73
N ASP A 194 -10.33 2.44 -4.64
CA ASP A 194 -9.85 3.59 -5.42
C ASP A 194 -8.73 4.36 -4.71
N ILE A 195 -8.44 4.01 -3.45
CA ILE A 195 -7.38 4.63 -2.68
C ILE A 195 -6.05 4.04 -3.07
N ARG A 196 -5.19 4.85 -3.71
CA ARG A 196 -3.84 4.47 -4.13
C ARG A 196 -2.79 5.05 -3.20
N VAL A 197 -1.90 4.19 -2.72
CA VAL A 197 -0.75 4.57 -1.92
C VAL A 197 0.49 4.52 -2.79
N GLY A 198 0.93 5.69 -3.27
CA GLY A 198 2.05 5.77 -4.23
C GLY A 198 1.71 5.08 -5.56
N THR A 199 2.71 4.49 -6.20
CA THR A 199 2.56 3.89 -7.55
C THR A 199 1.92 2.50 -7.52
N ASN A 200 2.22 1.69 -6.50
CA ASN A 200 1.81 0.28 -6.42
C ASN A 200 1.24 -0.11 -5.04
N GLY A 201 1.03 0.85 -4.15
CA GLY A 201 0.50 0.59 -2.82
C GLY A 201 -1.02 0.41 -2.84
N TYR A 202 -1.50 -0.26 -1.82
CA TYR A 202 -2.92 -0.48 -1.54
C TYR A 202 -3.18 -0.29 -0.05
N VAL A 203 -4.45 -0.22 0.33
CA VAL A 203 -4.90 -0.18 1.72
C VAL A 203 -5.41 -1.56 2.10
N MET A 204 -5.04 -2.03 3.27
CA MET A 204 -5.63 -3.20 3.93
C MET A 204 -6.15 -2.81 5.31
N ILE A 205 -7.15 -3.54 5.79
CA ILE A 205 -7.74 -3.32 7.11
C ILE A 205 -7.45 -4.54 7.96
N LYS A 206 -6.94 -4.29 9.16
CA LYS A 206 -6.68 -5.31 10.17
C LYS A 206 -7.51 -5.03 11.42
N ASN A 207 -7.87 -6.09 12.13
CA ASN A 207 -8.49 -5.96 13.44
C ASN A 207 -7.43 -5.73 14.55
N ALA A 208 -7.90 -5.58 15.79
CA ALA A 208 -7.03 -5.36 16.96
C ALA A 208 -6.08 -6.56 17.25
N ASN A 209 -6.34 -7.73 16.67
CA ASN A 209 -5.50 -8.93 16.79
C ASN A 209 -4.54 -9.11 15.61
N ASP A 210 -4.37 -8.06 14.79
CA ASP A 210 -3.51 -8.03 13.60
C ASP A 210 -3.97 -8.96 12.45
N MET A 211 -5.18 -9.51 12.53
CA MET A 211 -5.76 -10.34 11.49
C MET A 211 -6.29 -9.45 10.35
N VAL A 212 -6.01 -9.83 9.11
CA VAL A 212 -6.47 -9.09 7.91
C VAL A 212 -7.98 -9.31 7.72
N VAL A 213 -8.75 -8.23 7.83
CA VAL A 213 -10.21 -8.23 7.69
C VAL A 213 -10.62 -7.83 6.27
N MET A 214 -9.87 -6.97 5.62
CA MET A 214 -10.09 -6.57 4.23
C MET A 214 -8.76 -6.39 3.49
N HIS A 215 -8.67 -6.96 2.30
CA HIS A 215 -7.48 -6.91 1.43
C HIS A 215 -7.91 -6.93 -0.04
N PRO A 216 -7.16 -6.31 -0.98
CA PRO A 216 -7.48 -6.40 -2.40
C PRO A 216 -7.41 -7.83 -2.96
N GLU A 217 -6.54 -8.68 -2.39
CA GLU A 217 -6.41 -10.08 -2.77
C GLU A 217 -7.18 -10.97 -1.79
N SER A 218 -8.14 -11.74 -2.29
CA SER A 218 -9.00 -12.59 -1.46
C SER A 218 -8.22 -13.62 -0.62
N ALA A 219 -7.10 -14.12 -1.14
CA ALA A 219 -6.25 -15.09 -0.45
C ALA A 219 -5.56 -14.56 0.84
N GLN A 220 -5.55 -13.25 1.06
CA GLN A 220 -4.93 -12.60 2.20
C GLN A 220 -5.90 -12.32 3.36
N TRP A 221 -7.18 -12.64 3.19
CA TRP A 221 -8.19 -12.42 4.22
C TRP A 221 -8.11 -13.50 5.30
N GLY A 222 -8.18 -13.08 6.56
CA GLY A 222 -8.18 -14.00 7.70
C GLY A 222 -6.79 -14.53 8.10
N ILE A 223 -5.72 -13.91 7.58
CA ILE A 223 -4.34 -14.27 7.92
C ILE A 223 -3.81 -13.34 9.02
#